data_a583ff22d8551f91e3829414c32361cc
#
_entry.id   a583ff22d8551f91e3829414c32361cc
#
_cell.length_a   1.000
_cell.length_b   1.000
_cell.length_c   1.000
_cell.angle_alpha   90.00
_cell.angle_beta   90.00
_cell.angle_gamma   90.00
#
_symmetry.space_group_name_H-M   'P 1'
#
loop_
_entity.id
_entity.type
_entity.pdbx_description
1 polymer ?
#
loop_
_entity_poly.entity_id
_entity_poly.type
_entity_poly.pdbx_seq_one_letter_code
_entity_poly.pdbx_strand_id
1 'polypeptide(L)'
;SRAAYWVGKAYEQLGKDQNAKDWYKKSSVFNTTFYGQLASAKINKNDFKVKNSYTFSEEDYKKLLKTDLAKAVILLDELDMSLKSKDILRHLGSEERSIKEQVLAGKLSQQVGRLDFAIQIAKQTSYQNKNLLELNYPIIETPKVVSKRTILPQEVILSLIRQESEFDRDANSWVGAKGLMQIMPATGRLVSKQAGLRYSRSRLIEDEFFNLQLGCYYISGLNDEFNGAIYMAFAGYNAGPHRVRRWVKRFGDPRKG
;
A
#
# COMPACT_ATOMS: atom_id res chain seq x y z
N SER A 1 -3.62 4.05 17.83
CA SER A 1 -4.91 4.63 17.33
C SER A 1 -6.10 3.73 17.64
N ARG A 2 -6.05 2.43 17.35
CA ARG A 2 -7.19 1.49 17.47
C ARG A 2 -7.82 1.50 18.87
N ALA A 3 -7.05 1.26 19.92
CA ALA A 3 -7.57 1.21 21.30
C ALA A 3 -8.27 2.52 21.70
N ALA A 4 -7.61 3.67 21.42
CA ALA A 4 -8.19 4.98 21.72
C ALA A 4 -9.51 5.23 20.98
N TYR A 5 -9.63 4.81 19.70
CA TYR A 5 -10.88 4.91 18.96
C TYR A 5 -12.02 4.11 19.62
N TRP A 6 -11.77 2.87 20.00
CA TRP A 6 -12.79 2.03 20.62
C TRP A 6 -13.18 2.48 22.04
N VAL A 7 -12.24 3.06 22.80
CA VAL A 7 -12.58 3.72 24.08
C VAL A 7 -13.49 4.92 23.82
N GLY A 8 -13.21 5.74 22.79
CA GLY A 8 -14.09 6.83 22.37
C GLY A 8 -15.49 6.32 22.01
N LYS A 9 -15.58 5.22 21.25
CA LYS A 9 -16.86 4.57 20.92
C LYS A 9 -17.63 4.09 22.15
N ALA A 10 -16.95 3.51 23.13
CA ALA A 10 -17.58 3.08 24.38
C ALA A 10 -18.16 4.27 25.17
N TYR A 11 -17.42 5.37 25.30
CA TYR A 11 -17.92 6.58 25.95
C TYR A 11 -19.09 7.22 25.17
N GLU A 12 -19.07 7.21 23.84
CA GLU A 12 -20.17 7.66 23.00
C GLU A 12 -21.45 6.86 23.29
N GLN A 13 -21.36 5.54 23.41
CA GLN A 13 -22.49 4.66 23.77
C GLN A 13 -23.01 4.89 25.21
N LEU A 14 -22.16 5.35 26.10
CA LEU A 14 -22.53 5.70 27.48
C LEU A 14 -23.06 7.13 27.63
N GLY A 15 -23.23 7.87 26.53
CA GLY A 15 -23.68 9.27 26.55
C GLY A 15 -22.65 10.26 27.15
N LYS A 16 -21.37 9.86 27.27
CA LYS A 16 -20.29 10.68 27.83
C LYS A 16 -19.51 11.39 26.72
N ASP A 17 -20.17 12.33 26.05
CA ASP A 17 -19.69 12.95 24.80
C ASP A 17 -18.33 13.64 24.94
N GLN A 18 -18.06 14.31 26.07
CA GLN A 18 -16.77 14.98 26.25
C GLN A 18 -15.63 13.97 26.35
N ASN A 19 -15.83 12.88 27.11
CA ASN A 19 -14.86 11.80 27.20
C ASN A 19 -14.64 11.12 25.83
N ALA A 20 -15.71 10.90 25.07
CA ALA A 20 -15.63 10.35 23.72
C ALA A 20 -14.77 11.26 22.80
N LYS A 21 -15.02 12.57 22.78
CA LYS A 21 -14.24 13.54 22.01
C LYS A 21 -12.76 13.54 22.37
N ASP A 22 -12.43 13.46 23.66
CA ASP A 22 -11.05 13.46 24.13
C ASP A 22 -10.29 12.19 23.67
N TRP A 23 -10.96 11.04 23.69
CA TRP A 23 -10.40 9.80 23.21
C TRP A 23 -10.28 9.76 21.67
N TYR A 24 -11.24 10.33 20.94
CA TYR A 24 -11.14 10.51 19.49
C TYR A 24 -9.99 11.45 19.12
N LYS A 25 -9.77 12.55 19.87
CA LYS A 25 -8.59 13.42 19.68
C LYS A 25 -7.28 12.63 19.84
N LYS A 26 -7.15 11.78 20.88
CA LYS A 26 -5.98 10.92 21.08
C LYS A 26 -5.77 9.94 19.91
N SER A 27 -6.85 9.40 19.34
CA SER A 27 -6.76 8.51 18.18
C SER A 27 -6.39 9.24 16.90
N SER A 28 -6.93 10.44 16.68
CA SER A 28 -6.79 11.24 15.44
C SER A 28 -5.37 11.74 15.19
N VAL A 29 -4.51 11.77 16.22
CA VAL A 29 -3.07 12.07 16.07
C VAL A 29 -2.41 11.12 15.06
N PHE A 30 -2.87 9.87 15.00
CA PHE A 30 -2.38 8.85 14.07
C PHE A 30 -3.16 8.88 12.75
N ASN A 31 -3.19 10.03 12.08
CA ASN A 31 -4.05 10.32 10.94
C ASN A 31 -3.72 9.53 9.65
N THR A 32 -2.60 8.82 9.58
CA THR A 32 -2.27 7.87 8.51
C THR A 32 -2.82 6.47 8.75
N THR A 33 -3.46 6.22 9.90
CA THR A 33 -4.04 4.92 10.23
C THR A 33 -5.56 4.93 10.07
N PHE A 34 -6.17 3.77 9.76
CA PHE A 34 -7.62 3.62 9.62
C PHE A 34 -8.41 4.18 10.82
N TYR A 35 -8.05 3.79 12.04
CA TYR A 35 -8.76 4.29 13.24
C TYR A 35 -8.46 5.74 13.56
N GLY A 36 -7.29 6.25 13.18
CA GLY A 36 -6.97 7.67 13.27
C GLY A 36 -7.85 8.51 12.35
N GLN A 37 -8.06 8.05 11.12
CA GLN A 37 -8.95 8.70 10.15
C GLN A 37 -10.41 8.67 10.60
N LEU A 38 -10.90 7.52 11.07
CA LEU A 38 -12.26 7.41 11.64
C LEU A 38 -12.46 8.35 12.83
N ALA A 39 -11.46 8.47 13.71
CA ALA A 39 -11.51 9.39 14.84
C ALA A 39 -11.50 10.86 14.39
N SER A 40 -10.69 11.20 13.38
CA SER A 40 -10.70 12.55 12.79
C SER A 40 -12.06 12.93 12.21
N ALA A 41 -12.72 11.98 11.52
CA ALA A 41 -14.08 12.19 11.00
C ALA A 41 -15.11 12.41 12.12
N LYS A 42 -14.91 11.84 13.31
CA LYS A 42 -15.79 12.04 14.49
C LYS A 42 -15.64 13.43 15.13
N ILE A 43 -14.48 14.03 15.08
CA ILE A 43 -14.20 15.33 15.72
C ILE A 43 -14.14 16.51 14.78
N ASN A 44 -13.68 16.29 13.55
CA ASN A 44 -13.48 17.34 12.52
C ASN A 44 -14.07 16.85 11.20
N LYS A 45 -15.30 17.21 10.94
CA LYS A 45 -16.08 16.66 9.82
C LYS A 45 -15.44 16.79 8.42
N ASN A 46 -14.47 17.69 8.16
CA ASN A 46 -14.06 18.00 6.78
C ASN A 46 -12.58 18.37 6.56
N ASP A 47 -11.68 18.27 7.53
CA ASP A 47 -10.30 18.73 7.33
C ASP A 47 -9.28 17.63 7.67
N PHE A 48 -9.20 16.63 6.78
CA PHE A 48 -8.19 15.59 6.88
C PHE A 48 -6.95 16.00 6.10
N LYS A 49 -5.98 16.60 6.79
CA LYS A 49 -4.66 16.95 6.22
C LYS A 49 -3.57 16.16 6.90
N VAL A 50 -2.91 15.29 6.15
CA VAL A 50 -1.66 14.67 6.59
C VAL A 50 -0.52 15.60 6.18
N LYS A 51 0.26 16.08 7.16
CA LYS A 51 1.45 16.90 6.90
C LYS A 51 2.67 16.00 6.76
N ASN A 52 3.50 16.29 5.75
CA ASN A 52 4.83 15.71 5.66
C ASN A 52 5.68 16.27 6.79
N SER A 53 6.37 15.40 7.54
CA SER A 53 7.12 15.80 8.72
C SER A 53 8.57 16.19 8.42
N TYR A 54 9.07 15.83 7.25
CA TYR A 54 10.45 16.04 6.88
C TYR A 54 10.62 16.14 5.36
N THR A 55 11.52 17.02 4.95
CA THR A 55 12.03 17.15 3.60
C THR A 55 13.56 17.06 3.63
N PHE A 56 14.17 16.68 2.54
CA PHE A 56 15.63 16.66 2.40
C PHE A 56 16.08 17.79 1.45
N SER A 57 17.36 18.20 1.57
CA SER A 57 17.95 19.11 0.60
C SER A 57 18.62 18.34 -0.53
N GLU A 58 18.59 18.89 -1.74
CA GLU A 58 19.28 18.32 -2.90
C GLU A 58 20.80 18.20 -2.66
N GLU A 59 21.39 19.12 -1.89
CA GLU A 59 22.80 19.06 -1.52
C GLU A 59 23.12 17.84 -0.64
N ASP A 60 22.28 17.56 0.33
CA ASP A 60 22.43 16.37 1.20
C ASP A 60 22.32 15.08 0.39
N TYR A 61 21.37 15.05 -0.55
CA TYR A 61 21.21 13.89 -1.42
C TYR A 61 22.44 13.68 -2.33
N LYS A 62 22.98 14.77 -2.92
CA LYS A 62 24.23 14.71 -3.69
C LYS A 62 25.42 14.22 -2.84
N LYS A 63 25.46 14.56 -1.55
CA LYS A 63 26.48 14.03 -0.64
C LYS A 63 26.31 12.52 -0.41
N LEU A 64 25.08 12.04 -0.22
CA LEU A 64 24.82 10.60 -0.10
C LEU A 64 25.29 9.85 -1.36
N LEU A 65 24.94 10.33 -2.56
CA LEU A 65 25.28 9.69 -3.83
C LEU A 65 26.81 9.55 -4.08
N LYS A 66 27.63 10.33 -3.37
CA LYS A 66 29.11 10.21 -3.44
C LYS A 66 29.65 9.10 -2.54
N THR A 67 28.87 8.55 -1.62
CA THR A 67 29.30 7.46 -0.74
C THR A 67 29.42 6.13 -1.50
N ASP A 68 30.33 5.27 -1.07
CA ASP A 68 30.56 3.99 -1.74
C ASP A 68 29.34 3.06 -1.65
N LEU A 69 28.60 3.10 -0.54
CA LEU A 69 27.37 2.31 -0.38
C LEU A 69 26.28 2.76 -1.37
N ALA A 70 26.09 4.06 -1.56
CA ALA A 70 25.10 4.56 -2.51
C ALA A 70 25.50 4.23 -3.96
N LYS A 71 26.79 4.38 -4.30
CA LYS A 71 27.33 3.98 -5.61
C LYS A 71 27.15 2.49 -5.87
N ALA A 72 27.39 1.65 -4.85
CA ALA A 72 27.17 0.21 -4.98
C ALA A 72 25.68 -0.13 -5.23
N VAL A 73 24.74 0.56 -4.56
CA VAL A 73 23.30 0.39 -4.81
C VAL A 73 22.94 0.75 -6.24
N ILE A 74 23.42 1.90 -6.73
CA ILE A 74 23.16 2.37 -8.11
C ILE A 74 23.74 1.40 -9.13
N LEU A 75 24.99 0.96 -8.94
CA LEU A 75 25.64 0.01 -9.84
C LEU A 75 24.90 -1.33 -9.89
N LEU A 76 24.42 -1.81 -8.75
CA LEU A 76 23.62 -3.04 -8.71
C LEU A 76 22.29 -2.89 -9.44
N ASP A 77 21.68 -1.71 -9.40
CA ASP A 77 20.47 -1.42 -10.18
C ASP A 77 20.76 -1.35 -11.69
N GLU A 78 21.81 -0.66 -12.10
CA GLU A 78 22.26 -0.59 -13.50
C GLU A 78 22.60 -1.97 -14.10
N LEU A 79 23.04 -2.91 -13.26
CA LEU A 79 23.32 -4.31 -13.63
C LEU A 79 22.09 -5.23 -13.55
N ASP A 80 20.90 -4.69 -13.33
CA ASP A 80 19.65 -5.45 -13.09
C ASP A 80 19.77 -6.45 -11.93
N MET A 81 20.54 -6.08 -10.90
CA MET A 81 20.80 -6.87 -9.70
C MET A 81 20.23 -6.22 -8.43
N SER A 82 19.16 -5.46 -8.55
CA SER A 82 18.58 -4.65 -7.47
C SER A 82 18.21 -5.45 -6.20
N LEU A 83 17.92 -6.75 -6.34
CA LEU A 83 17.73 -7.64 -5.19
C LEU A 83 18.96 -7.74 -4.29
N LYS A 84 20.17 -7.62 -4.84
CA LYS A 84 21.43 -7.66 -4.08
C LYS A 84 21.70 -6.38 -3.30
N SER A 85 21.05 -5.26 -3.61
CA SER A 85 21.17 -4.02 -2.86
C SER A 85 20.39 -4.03 -1.54
N LYS A 86 19.59 -5.05 -1.28
CA LYS A 86 18.65 -5.17 -0.15
C LYS A 86 19.29 -4.89 1.19
N ASP A 87 20.42 -5.54 1.49
CA ASP A 87 21.07 -5.39 2.78
C ASP A 87 21.75 -4.01 2.93
N ILE A 88 22.25 -3.45 1.82
CA ILE A 88 22.81 -2.09 1.81
C ILE A 88 21.70 -1.08 2.10
N LEU A 89 20.56 -1.18 1.43
CA LEU A 89 19.41 -0.28 1.65
C LEU A 89 18.87 -0.38 3.08
N ARG A 90 18.78 -1.59 3.65
CA ARG A 90 18.41 -1.77 5.06
C ARG A 90 19.39 -1.10 6.01
N HIS A 91 20.68 -1.26 5.76
CA HIS A 91 21.71 -0.62 6.57
C HIS A 91 21.62 0.90 6.50
N LEU A 92 21.45 1.47 5.30
CA LEU A 92 21.32 2.92 5.10
C LEU A 92 20.05 3.49 5.74
N GLY A 93 18.95 2.72 5.77
CA GLY A 93 17.66 3.13 6.34
C GLY A 93 17.41 2.66 7.77
N SER A 94 18.41 2.14 8.49
CA SER A 94 18.23 1.56 9.83
C SER A 94 17.77 2.58 10.88
N GLU A 95 17.09 2.10 11.94
CA GLU A 95 16.60 2.94 13.06
C GLU A 95 17.71 3.65 13.83
N GLU A 96 18.92 3.11 13.78
CA GLU A 96 20.10 3.69 14.41
C GLU A 96 20.59 4.97 13.71
N ARG A 97 20.14 5.20 12.47
CA ARG A 97 20.48 6.38 11.67
C ARG A 97 19.59 7.57 12.03
N SER A 98 20.10 8.77 11.80
CA SER A 98 19.29 9.98 11.94
C SER A 98 18.10 9.97 10.96
N ILE A 99 17.01 10.66 11.29
CA ILE A 99 15.86 10.82 10.39
C ILE A 99 16.28 11.34 9.01
N LYS A 100 17.26 12.26 8.99
CA LYS A 100 17.81 12.78 7.73
C LYS A 100 18.42 11.68 6.87
N GLU A 101 19.25 10.83 7.44
CA GLU A 101 19.86 9.70 6.73
C GLU A 101 18.82 8.70 6.24
N GLN A 102 17.81 8.38 7.08
CA GLN A 102 16.71 7.51 6.72
C GLN A 102 15.90 8.06 5.54
N VAL A 103 15.59 9.37 5.52
CA VAL A 103 14.90 10.02 4.41
C VAL A 103 15.72 9.95 3.12
N LEU A 104 17.02 10.20 3.20
CA LEU A 104 17.93 10.12 2.07
C LEU A 104 18.05 8.68 1.53
N ALA A 105 18.13 7.68 2.42
CA ALA A 105 18.10 6.27 2.05
C ALA A 105 16.77 5.86 1.38
N GLY A 106 15.65 6.36 1.89
CA GLY A 106 14.34 6.18 1.27
C GLY A 106 14.27 6.77 -0.14
N LYS A 107 14.86 7.96 -0.34
CA LYS A 107 14.94 8.58 -1.68
C LYS A 107 15.81 7.76 -2.64
N LEU A 108 16.95 7.27 -2.18
CA LEU A 108 17.80 6.37 -2.96
C LEU A 108 17.04 5.09 -3.33
N SER A 109 16.29 4.53 -2.37
CA SER A 109 15.44 3.34 -2.63
C SER A 109 14.41 3.60 -3.72
N GLN A 110 13.75 4.77 -3.72
CA GLN A 110 12.82 5.16 -4.79
C GLN A 110 13.53 5.29 -6.14
N GLN A 111 14.72 5.91 -6.16
CA GLN A 111 15.49 6.11 -7.40
C GLN A 111 15.84 4.80 -8.09
N VAL A 112 16.17 3.76 -7.32
CA VAL A 112 16.51 2.41 -7.85
C VAL A 112 15.30 1.49 -7.91
N GLY A 113 14.08 2.02 -7.94
CA GLY A 113 12.85 1.24 -8.09
C GLY A 113 12.49 0.33 -6.90
N ARG A 114 13.19 0.45 -5.75
CA ARG A 114 12.93 -0.32 -4.52
C ARG A 114 11.97 0.45 -3.61
N LEU A 115 10.74 0.63 -4.10
CA LEU A 115 9.68 1.35 -3.39
C LEU A 115 9.30 0.68 -2.06
N ASP A 116 9.42 -0.64 -1.99
CA ASP A 116 9.22 -1.43 -0.78
C ASP A 116 10.12 -0.98 0.38
N PHE A 117 11.41 -0.71 0.13
CA PHE A 117 12.33 -0.19 1.16
C PHE A 117 11.99 1.24 1.56
N ALA A 118 11.63 2.10 0.61
CA ALA A 118 11.17 3.45 0.92
C ALA A 118 9.96 3.43 1.85
N ILE A 119 9.01 2.54 1.60
CA ILE A 119 7.82 2.34 2.44
C ILE A 119 8.20 1.78 3.82
N GLN A 120 9.12 0.81 3.91
CA GLN A 120 9.58 0.26 5.19
C GLN A 120 10.18 1.35 6.07
N ILE A 121 11.06 2.19 5.51
CA ILE A 121 11.64 3.34 6.21
C ILE A 121 10.54 4.30 6.68
N ALA A 122 9.61 4.66 5.81
CA ALA A 122 8.52 5.58 6.15
C ALA A 122 7.56 5.01 7.22
N LYS A 123 7.32 3.72 7.23
CA LYS A 123 6.55 3.04 8.29
C LYS A 123 7.28 3.10 9.63
N GLN A 124 8.57 2.82 9.62
CA GLN A 124 9.43 2.85 10.79
C GLN A 124 9.45 4.24 11.43
N THR A 125 9.66 5.30 10.63
CA THR A 125 9.63 6.68 11.13
C THR A 125 8.23 7.12 11.60
N SER A 126 7.15 6.53 11.05
CA SER A 126 5.78 6.85 11.48
C SER A 126 5.49 6.41 12.92
N TYR A 127 6.15 5.37 13.43
CA TYR A 127 6.06 5.00 14.85
C TYR A 127 6.66 6.06 15.78
N GLN A 128 7.54 6.91 15.27
CA GLN A 128 8.11 8.07 15.95
C GLN A 128 7.30 9.35 15.70
N ASN A 129 6.08 9.26 15.19
CA ASN A 129 5.22 10.38 14.77
C ASN A 129 5.84 11.25 13.65
N LYS A 130 6.71 10.67 12.82
CA LYS A 130 7.30 11.33 11.65
C LYS A 130 6.65 10.76 10.38
N ASN A 131 5.87 11.57 9.69
CA ASN A 131 5.21 11.16 8.44
C ASN A 131 6.10 11.53 7.25
N LEU A 132 6.54 10.55 6.50
CA LEU A 132 7.28 10.68 5.24
C LEU A 132 6.34 10.29 4.10
N LEU A 133 5.44 11.20 3.70
CA LEU A 133 4.31 10.87 2.81
C LEU A 133 4.77 10.39 1.44
N GLU A 134 5.75 11.06 0.84
CA GLU A 134 6.27 10.72 -0.49
C GLU A 134 6.93 9.34 -0.53
N LEU A 135 7.59 8.93 0.57
CA LEU A 135 8.17 7.60 0.69
C LEU A 135 7.10 6.55 1.01
N ASN A 136 6.11 6.93 1.84
CA ASN A 136 5.10 6.00 2.35
C ASN A 136 4.01 5.68 1.31
N TYR A 137 3.75 6.60 0.38
CA TYR A 137 2.68 6.48 -0.63
C TYR A 137 3.24 6.78 -2.03
N PRO A 138 4.09 5.92 -2.57
CA PRO A 138 4.63 6.10 -3.91
C PRO A 138 3.51 6.04 -4.95
N ILE A 139 3.68 6.81 -6.03
CA ILE A 139 2.78 6.83 -7.16
C ILE A 139 3.50 6.18 -8.34
N ILE A 140 2.91 5.11 -8.87
CA ILE A 140 3.34 4.47 -10.11
C ILE A 140 2.22 4.56 -11.14
N GLU A 141 2.56 4.46 -12.41
CA GLU A 141 1.55 4.39 -13.46
C GLU A 141 0.78 3.08 -13.39
N THR A 142 -0.53 3.17 -13.56
CA THR A 142 -1.43 2.02 -13.61
C THR A 142 -2.26 2.02 -14.90
N PRO A 143 -2.60 0.85 -15.45
CA PRO A 143 -3.44 0.80 -16.63
C PRO A 143 -4.81 1.44 -16.34
N LYS A 144 -5.29 2.30 -17.26
CA LYS A 144 -6.64 2.89 -17.21
C LYS A 144 -7.70 1.99 -17.86
N VAL A 145 -7.28 1.20 -18.82
CA VAL A 145 -8.11 0.23 -19.55
C VAL A 145 -7.31 -1.05 -19.78
N VAL A 146 -7.92 -2.18 -19.56
CA VAL A 146 -7.38 -3.51 -19.90
C VAL A 146 -8.45 -4.27 -20.67
N SER A 147 -8.15 -4.66 -21.89
CA SER A 147 -9.06 -5.48 -22.74
C SER A 147 -10.51 -4.95 -22.74
N LYS A 148 -10.69 -3.67 -23.03
CA LYS A 148 -11.98 -2.96 -23.07
C LYS A 148 -12.65 -2.74 -21.70
N ARG A 149 -12.10 -3.25 -20.58
CA ARG A 149 -12.60 -2.94 -19.24
C ARG A 149 -11.94 -1.66 -18.73
N THR A 150 -12.74 -0.70 -18.31
CA THR A 150 -12.29 0.47 -17.56
C THR A 150 -11.81 0.01 -16.17
N ILE A 151 -10.63 0.44 -15.78
CA ILE A 151 -10.04 0.09 -14.50
C ILE A 151 -10.48 1.09 -13.43
N LEU A 152 -10.56 0.63 -12.19
CA LEU A 152 -10.84 1.45 -11.02
C LEU A 152 -9.84 2.63 -10.92
N PRO A 153 -10.22 3.72 -10.24
CA PRO A 153 -9.33 4.86 -10.03
C PRO A 153 -7.96 4.45 -9.50
N GLN A 154 -6.93 5.18 -9.91
CA GLN A 154 -5.54 4.88 -9.59
C GLN A 154 -5.30 4.75 -8.09
N GLU A 155 -5.95 5.59 -7.28
CA GLU A 155 -5.83 5.60 -5.82
C GLU A 155 -6.28 4.26 -5.21
N VAL A 156 -7.33 3.66 -5.79
CA VAL A 156 -7.83 2.34 -5.37
C VAL A 156 -6.82 1.25 -5.70
N ILE A 157 -6.26 1.29 -6.91
CA ILE A 157 -5.24 0.32 -7.35
C ILE A 157 -3.97 0.44 -6.50
N LEU A 158 -3.45 1.66 -6.30
CA LEU A 158 -2.26 1.89 -5.49
C LEU A 158 -2.46 1.46 -4.03
N SER A 159 -3.66 1.66 -3.47
CA SER A 159 -3.99 1.20 -2.12
C SER A 159 -3.97 -0.32 -2.00
N LEU A 160 -4.43 -1.02 -3.04
CA LEU A 160 -4.40 -2.48 -3.11
C LEU A 160 -2.96 -3.00 -3.24
N ILE A 161 -2.15 -2.45 -4.14
CA ILE A 161 -0.72 -2.80 -4.28
C ILE A 161 0.01 -2.63 -2.95
N ARG A 162 -0.26 -1.51 -2.26
CA ARG A 162 0.34 -1.25 -0.96
C ARG A 162 -0.05 -2.29 0.09
N GLN A 163 -1.26 -2.79 0.06
CA GLN A 163 -1.74 -3.82 0.98
C GLN A 163 -1.16 -5.21 0.63
N GLU A 164 -1.04 -5.53 -0.65
CA GLU A 164 -0.63 -6.85 -1.13
C GLU A 164 0.87 -7.09 -1.05
N SER A 165 1.68 -6.12 -1.46
CA SER A 165 3.14 -6.29 -1.58
C SER A 165 3.97 -5.16 -0.98
N GLU A 166 3.36 -4.07 -0.52
CA GLU A 166 4.07 -2.82 -0.20
C GLU A 166 4.94 -2.33 -1.38
N PHE A 167 4.48 -2.54 -2.60
CA PHE A 167 5.21 -2.23 -3.85
C PHE A 167 6.48 -3.06 -4.08
N ASP A 168 6.63 -4.21 -3.41
CA ASP A 168 7.69 -5.16 -3.75
C ASP A 168 7.31 -5.91 -5.03
N ARG A 169 7.96 -5.56 -6.14
CA ARG A 169 7.74 -6.20 -7.45
C ARG A 169 8.14 -7.67 -7.47
N ASP A 170 9.07 -8.06 -6.59
CA ASP A 170 9.59 -9.42 -6.47
C ASP A 170 8.85 -10.25 -5.40
N ALA A 171 7.79 -9.70 -4.82
CA ALA A 171 7.05 -10.34 -3.75
C ALA A 171 6.54 -11.72 -4.16
N ASN A 172 6.83 -12.70 -3.33
CA ASN A 172 6.40 -14.08 -3.52
C ASN A 172 5.94 -14.65 -2.18
N SER A 173 4.64 -14.82 -2.02
CA SER A 173 4.10 -15.32 -0.76
C SER A 173 4.38 -16.82 -0.60
N TRP A 174 4.36 -17.30 0.64
CA TRP A 174 4.53 -18.71 0.95
C TRP A 174 3.46 -19.63 0.31
N VAL A 175 2.28 -19.09 0.00
CA VAL A 175 1.21 -19.81 -0.73
C VAL A 175 1.32 -19.64 -2.25
N GLY A 176 2.30 -18.89 -2.75
CA GLY A 176 2.62 -18.76 -4.17
C GLY A 176 1.94 -17.58 -4.90
N ALA A 177 1.37 -16.61 -4.18
CA ALA A 177 0.95 -15.34 -4.77
C ALA A 177 2.18 -14.52 -5.20
N LYS A 178 2.11 -13.78 -6.31
CA LYS A 178 3.26 -13.22 -7.02
C LYS A 178 3.11 -11.76 -7.41
N GLY A 179 4.21 -11.02 -7.26
CA GLY A 179 4.40 -9.66 -7.78
C GLY A 179 3.59 -8.59 -7.04
N LEU A 180 3.55 -7.40 -7.60
CA LEU A 180 2.94 -6.20 -6.99
C LEU A 180 1.52 -6.41 -6.47
N MET A 181 0.69 -7.08 -7.25
CA MET A 181 -0.72 -7.31 -6.91
C MET A 181 -1.00 -8.72 -6.35
N GLN A 182 0.04 -9.46 -5.95
CA GLN A 182 -0.04 -10.78 -5.32
C GLN A 182 -1.02 -11.74 -6.02
N ILE A 183 -0.83 -11.91 -7.33
CA ILE A 183 -1.69 -12.75 -8.16
C ILE A 183 -1.34 -14.23 -7.97
N MET A 184 -2.32 -15.02 -7.53
CA MET A 184 -2.20 -16.47 -7.51
C MET A 184 -2.13 -17.03 -8.95
N PRO A 185 -1.24 -18.01 -9.25
CA PRO A 185 -1.09 -18.55 -10.61
C PRO A 185 -2.39 -19.05 -11.22
N ALA A 186 -3.28 -19.66 -10.41
CA ALA A 186 -4.59 -20.12 -10.87
C ALA A 186 -5.51 -18.94 -11.26
N THR A 187 -5.53 -17.87 -10.43
CA THR A 187 -6.25 -16.64 -10.71
C THR A 187 -5.69 -15.96 -11.96
N GLY A 188 -4.36 -15.85 -12.06
CA GLY A 188 -3.70 -15.27 -13.24
C GLY A 188 -4.07 -15.96 -14.54
N ARG A 189 -4.12 -17.32 -14.56
CA ARG A 189 -4.55 -18.09 -15.73
C ARG A 189 -6.01 -17.81 -16.10
N LEU A 190 -6.90 -17.80 -15.11
CA LEU A 190 -8.33 -17.50 -15.32
C LEU A 190 -8.52 -16.09 -15.88
N VAL A 191 -7.92 -15.09 -15.22
CA VAL A 191 -8.04 -13.67 -15.58
C VAL A 191 -7.41 -13.40 -16.95
N SER A 192 -6.25 -13.99 -17.26
CA SER A 192 -5.64 -13.88 -18.60
C SER A 192 -6.60 -14.37 -19.68
N LYS A 193 -7.27 -15.53 -19.48
CA LYS A 193 -8.27 -16.04 -20.43
C LYS A 193 -9.44 -15.07 -20.62
N GLN A 194 -9.95 -14.50 -19.52
CA GLN A 194 -11.06 -13.53 -19.55
C GLN A 194 -10.67 -12.23 -20.25
N ALA A 195 -9.44 -11.78 -20.02
CA ALA A 195 -8.89 -10.56 -20.60
C ALA A 195 -8.31 -10.76 -22.03
N GLY A 196 -8.30 -11.97 -22.58
CA GLY A 196 -7.69 -12.25 -23.88
C GLY A 196 -6.17 -12.06 -23.89
N LEU A 197 -5.50 -12.21 -22.74
CA LEU A 197 -4.06 -12.09 -22.60
C LEU A 197 -3.38 -13.46 -22.60
N ARG A 198 -2.18 -13.56 -23.18
CA ARG A 198 -1.39 -14.79 -23.12
C ARG A 198 -0.82 -14.98 -21.72
N TYR A 199 -1.24 -16.02 -21.02
CA TYR A 199 -0.76 -16.34 -19.69
C TYR A 199 0.67 -16.89 -19.71
N SER A 200 1.50 -16.40 -18.80
CA SER A 200 2.77 -17.01 -18.40
C SER A 200 2.94 -16.90 -16.88
N ARG A 201 3.37 -18.00 -16.25
CA ARG A 201 3.61 -18.00 -14.79
C ARG A 201 4.83 -17.19 -14.39
N SER A 202 5.90 -17.19 -15.21
CA SER A 202 7.12 -16.42 -14.93
C SER A 202 6.83 -14.92 -15.01
N ARG A 203 6.06 -14.47 -16.00
CA ARG A 203 5.67 -13.06 -16.16
C ARG A 203 4.90 -12.48 -14.96
N LEU A 204 4.36 -13.29 -14.07
CA LEU A 204 3.74 -12.75 -12.83
C LEU A 204 4.75 -12.04 -11.92
N ILE A 205 6.04 -12.33 -12.03
CA ILE A 205 7.13 -11.63 -11.32
C ILE A 205 8.00 -10.83 -12.29
N GLU A 206 8.39 -11.44 -13.42
CA GLU A 206 9.35 -10.88 -14.35
C GLU A 206 8.80 -9.69 -15.16
N ASP A 207 7.46 -9.58 -15.27
CA ASP A 207 6.78 -8.54 -16.04
C ASP A 207 5.77 -7.80 -15.14
N GLU A 208 6.24 -6.70 -14.57
CA GLU A 208 5.45 -5.84 -13.67
C GLU A 208 4.16 -5.37 -14.34
N PHE A 209 4.24 -4.96 -15.62
CA PHE A 209 3.08 -4.47 -16.35
C PHE A 209 2.03 -5.57 -16.56
N PHE A 210 2.47 -6.78 -16.83
CA PHE A 210 1.56 -7.93 -16.95
C PHE A 210 0.87 -8.24 -15.61
N ASN A 211 1.62 -8.17 -14.50
CA ASN A 211 1.05 -8.35 -13.15
C ASN A 211 -0.02 -7.29 -12.87
N LEU A 212 0.28 -6.02 -13.15
CA LEU A 212 -0.67 -4.90 -13.02
C LEU A 212 -1.90 -5.08 -13.91
N GLN A 213 -1.74 -5.46 -15.18
CA GLN A 213 -2.88 -5.71 -16.07
C GLN A 213 -3.83 -6.76 -15.48
N LEU A 214 -3.31 -7.88 -15.00
CA LEU A 214 -4.14 -8.95 -14.43
C LEU A 214 -4.83 -8.52 -13.14
N GLY A 215 -4.10 -7.92 -12.22
CA GLY A 215 -4.64 -7.49 -10.92
C GLY A 215 -5.69 -6.39 -11.08
N CYS A 216 -5.41 -5.39 -11.91
CA CYS A 216 -6.35 -4.30 -12.23
C CYS A 216 -7.63 -4.83 -12.89
N TYR A 217 -7.51 -5.73 -13.88
CA TYR A 217 -8.65 -6.35 -14.52
C TYR A 217 -9.49 -7.16 -13.53
N TYR A 218 -8.83 -7.91 -12.63
CA TYR A 218 -9.49 -8.76 -11.65
C TYR A 218 -10.25 -7.94 -10.61
N ILE A 219 -9.62 -6.95 -9.96
CA ILE A 219 -10.31 -6.13 -8.94
C ILE A 219 -11.45 -5.32 -9.54
N SER A 220 -11.28 -4.78 -10.75
CA SER A 220 -12.35 -4.04 -11.43
C SER A 220 -13.52 -4.96 -11.77
N GLY A 221 -13.25 -6.22 -12.20
CA GLY A 221 -14.28 -7.21 -12.41
C GLY A 221 -15.03 -7.61 -11.15
N LEU A 222 -14.35 -7.69 -10.02
CA LEU A 222 -14.99 -7.93 -8.73
C LEU A 222 -15.87 -6.73 -8.30
N ASN A 223 -15.41 -5.51 -8.57
CA ASN A 223 -16.21 -4.32 -8.30
C ASN A 223 -17.50 -4.29 -9.14
N ASP A 224 -17.42 -4.68 -10.42
CA ASP A 224 -18.60 -4.84 -11.28
C ASP A 224 -19.53 -5.93 -10.72
N GLU A 225 -19.00 -7.11 -10.35
CA GLU A 225 -19.76 -8.22 -9.77
C GLU A 225 -20.53 -7.80 -8.51
N PHE A 226 -19.93 -6.94 -7.68
CA PHE A 226 -20.54 -6.47 -6.45
C PHE A 226 -21.23 -5.10 -6.58
N ASN A 227 -21.59 -4.67 -7.80
CA ASN A 227 -22.33 -3.46 -8.10
C ASN A 227 -21.70 -2.18 -7.50
N GLY A 228 -20.38 -2.04 -7.62
CA GLY A 228 -19.64 -0.89 -7.10
C GLY A 228 -19.32 -0.91 -5.60
N ALA A 229 -19.71 -1.96 -4.87
CA ALA A 229 -19.37 -2.10 -3.46
C ALA A 229 -17.89 -2.46 -3.27
N ILE A 230 -17.02 -1.45 -3.29
CA ILE A 230 -15.56 -1.62 -3.28
C ILE A 230 -15.03 -2.46 -2.11
N TYR A 231 -15.64 -2.33 -0.92
CA TYR A 231 -15.29 -3.15 0.25
C TYR A 231 -15.56 -4.63 0.03
N MET A 232 -16.61 -4.98 -0.74
CA MET A 232 -16.89 -6.37 -1.13
C MET A 232 -15.92 -6.84 -2.22
N ALA A 233 -15.51 -5.96 -3.13
CA ALA A 233 -14.49 -6.25 -4.13
C ALA A 233 -13.14 -6.56 -3.46
N PHE A 234 -12.70 -5.79 -2.50
CA PHE A 234 -11.48 -6.06 -1.72
C PHE A 234 -11.58 -7.38 -0.93
N ALA A 235 -12.74 -7.64 -0.30
CA ALA A 235 -12.97 -8.91 0.37
C ALA A 235 -12.93 -10.10 -0.63
N GLY A 236 -13.48 -9.91 -1.84
CA GLY A 236 -13.44 -10.87 -2.93
C GLY A 236 -12.04 -11.10 -3.49
N TYR A 237 -11.24 -10.06 -3.57
CA TYR A 237 -9.85 -10.14 -4.00
C TYR A 237 -9.02 -11.01 -3.06
N ASN A 238 -9.10 -10.73 -1.76
CA ASN A 238 -8.36 -11.44 -0.72
C ASN A 238 -8.87 -12.86 -0.47
N ALA A 239 -10.19 -13.03 -0.30
CA ALA A 239 -10.79 -14.30 0.15
C ALA A 239 -11.43 -15.14 -0.97
N GLY A 240 -11.54 -14.57 -2.17
CA GLY A 240 -12.28 -15.13 -3.30
C GLY A 240 -13.78 -14.76 -3.29
N PRO A 241 -14.37 -14.44 -4.45
CA PRO A 241 -15.75 -13.93 -4.55
C PRO A 241 -16.81 -14.92 -4.06
N HIS A 242 -16.54 -16.23 -4.20
CA HIS A 242 -17.45 -17.25 -3.69
C HIS A 242 -17.62 -17.23 -2.17
N ARG A 243 -16.58 -16.83 -1.41
CA ARG A 243 -16.67 -16.66 0.05
C ARG A 243 -17.51 -15.43 0.39
N VAL A 244 -17.32 -14.33 -0.33
CA VAL A 244 -18.12 -13.11 -0.13
C VAL A 244 -19.60 -13.41 -0.39
N ARG A 245 -19.95 -14.11 -1.48
CA ARG A 245 -21.34 -14.53 -1.74
C ARG A 245 -21.91 -15.40 -0.62
N ARG A 246 -21.12 -16.32 -0.04
CA ARG A 246 -21.54 -17.11 1.13
C ARG A 246 -21.76 -16.26 2.36
N TRP A 247 -20.90 -15.27 2.60
CA TRP A 247 -21.05 -14.35 3.73
C TRP A 247 -22.32 -13.50 3.60
N VAL A 248 -22.58 -12.96 2.42
CA VAL A 248 -23.84 -12.25 2.12
C VAL A 248 -25.06 -13.13 2.40
N LYS A 249 -25.05 -14.38 1.94
CA LYS A 249 -26.15 -15.32 2.19
C LYS A 249 -26.34 -15.63 3.68
N ARG A 250 -25.24 -15.71 4.44
CA ARG A 250 -25.29 -16.12 5.86
C ARG A 250 -25.58 -14.96 6.83
N PHE A 251 -25.04 -13.79 6.54
CA PHE A 251 -25.01 -12.65 7.47
C PHE A 251 -25.84 -11.45 6.99
N GLY A 252 -26.44 -11.53 5.81
CA GLY A 252 -27.12 -10.42 5.17
C GLY A 252 -26.24 -9.64 4.21
N ASP A 253 -26.87 -8.84 3.37
CA ASP A 253 -26.18 -8.01 2.37
C ASP A 253 -25.79 -6.67 3.00
N PRO A 254 -24.48 -6.38 3.15
CA PRO A 254 -24.02 -5.14 3.78
C PRO A 254 -24.34 -3.87 2.98
N ARG A 255 -24.84 -4.01 1.72
CA ARG A 255 -25.29 -2.88 0.90
C ARG A 255 -26.70 -2.43 1.27
N LYS A 256 -27.43 -3.22 2.03
CA LYS A 256 -28.83 -2.95 2.41
C LYS A 256 -28.97 -2.27 3.79
N GLY A 257 -27.85 -1.92 4.45
CA GLY A 257 -27.77 -1.17 5.70
C GLY A 257 -28.03 -2.02 6.90
#